data_0fa5560e3be9abd01d851fe24e9f5285
#
_entry.id   0fa5560e3be9abd01d851fe24e9f5285
#
_cell.length_a   1.000
_cell.length_b   1.000
_cell.length_c   1.000
_cell.angle_alpha   90.00
_cell.angle_beta   90.00
_cell.angle_gamma   90.00
#
_symmetry.space_group_name_H-M   'P 1'
#
loop_
_entity.id
_entity.type
_entity.pdbx_description
1 polymer ?
#
loop_
_entity_poly.entity_id
_entity_poly.type
_entity_poly.pdbx_seq_one_letter_code
_entity_poly.pdbx_strand_id
1 'polypeptide(L)'
;MAAHGSQKLFGWFGGHGIAGTGMYFESIGFRPGHLFARVASITEIVSGLLVALGLLGPVGPALMLSVMIVAAVSVHWKNGLFAMSNGIEVALFYGTVAIGLALTGFGRYSLDALLGLHSLYSPTWAFVALAIGILGGVGNLFARRPVAAA
;
A
#
# COMPACT_ATOMS: atom_id res chain seq x y z
N MET A 1 -4.82 -5.68 3.70
CA MET A 1 -4.82 -4.36 3.03
C MET A 1 -6.18 -3.70 3.14
N ALA A 2 -7.24 -4.16 2.46
CA ALA A 2 -8.54 -3.46 2.48
C ALA A 2 -9.08 -3.17 3.90
N ALA A 3 -9.01 -4.11 4.82
CA ALA A 3 -9.40 -3.89 6.22
C ALA A 3 -8.58 -2.78 6.89
N HIS A 4 -7.27 -2.69 6.65
CA HIS A 4 -6.44 -1.61 7.19
C HIS A 4 -6.79 -0.24 6.63
N GLY A 5 -7.10 -0.16 5.32
CA GLY A 5 -7.63 1.07 4.73
C GLY A 5 -8.98 1.47 5.33
N SER A 6 -9.86 0.49 5.60
CA SER A 6 -11.16 0.73 6.24
C SER A 6 -11.03 1.18 7.70
N GLN A 7 -10.05 0.65 8.45
CA GLN A 7 -9.71 1.16 9.78
C GLN A 7 -9.34 2.65 9.75
N LYS A 8 -8.52 3.03 8.78
CA LYS A 8 -8.02 4.41 8.64
C LYS A 8 -9.09 5.37 8.15
N LEU A 9 -9.95 4.93 7.21
CA LEU A 9 -10.93 5.81 6.56
C LEU A 9 -12.22 5.93 7.38
N PHE A 10 -12.78 4.78 7.79
CA PHE A 10 -14.10 4.70 8.41
C PHE A 10 -14.06 4.44 9.92
N GLY A 11 -12.91 4.08 10.48
CA GLY A 11 -12.80 3.66 11.86
C GLY A 11 -13.31 2.24 12.14
N TRP A 12 -13.54 1.42 11.10
CA TRP A 12 -14.00 0.05 11.27
C TRP A 12 -12.91 -0.82 11.93
N PHE A 13 -13.30 -1.98 12.44
CA PHE A 13 -12.39 -2.96 13.07
C PHE A 13 -11.50 -2.35 14.18
N GLY A 14 -12.02 -1.39 14.94
CA GLY A 14 -11.27 -0.74 16.00
C GLY A 14 -10.28 0.33 15.53
N GLY A 15 -10.43 0.84 14.31
CA GLY A 15 -9.61 1.91 13.76
C GLY A 15 -9.99 3.30 14.28
N HIS A 16 -9.15 4.29 13.99
CA HIS A 16 -9.32 5.67 14.47
C HIS A 16 -10.07 6.58 13.47
N GLY A 17 -10.46 6.05 12.32
CA GLY A 17 -11.08 6.82 11.26
C GLY A 17 -10.17 7.88 10.67
N ILE A 18 -10.72 8.68 9.75
CA ILE A 18 -9.93 9.67 9.01
C ILE A 18 -9.38 10.79 9.91
N ALA A 19 -10.10 11.17 10.96
CA ALA A 19 -9.67 12.22 11.86
C ALA A 19 -8.43 11.79 12.67
N GLY A 20 -8.48 10.65 13.35
CA GLY A 20 -7.34 10.13 14.12
C GLY A 20 -6.16 9.74 13.23
N THR A 21 -6.44 9.14 12.09
CA THR A 21 -5.39 8.80 11.11
C THR A 21 -4.73 10.07 10.55
N GLY A 22 -5.49 11.13 10.27
CA GLY A 22 -4.95 12.41 9.81
C GLY A 22 -4.01 13.05 10.82
N MET A 23 -4.40 13.09 12.09
CA MET A 23 -3.54 13.59 13.17
C MET A 23 -2.22 12.78 13.28
N TYR A 24 -2.32 11.46 13.18
CA TYR A 24 -1.14 10.60 13.17
C TYR A 24 -0.22 10.89 11.99
N PHE A 25 -0.77 11.04 10.77
CA PHE A 25 0.03 11.38 9.59
C PHE A 25 0.75 12.71 9.73
N GLU A 26 0.09 13.72 10.32
CA GLU A 26 0.74 15.01 10.62
C GLU A 26 1.90 14.85 11.62
N SER A 27 1.71 14.04 12.66
CA SER A 27 2.74 13.78 13.67
C SER A 27 3.99 13.12 13.11
N ILE A 28 3.87 12.37 12.01
CA ILE A 28 5.00 11.73 11.32
C ILE A 28 5.48 12.52 10.10
N GLY A 29 4.98 13.75 9.90
CA GLY A 29 5.51 14.70 8.91
C GLY A 29 4.75 14.78 7.59
N PHE A 30 3.67 14.03 7.39
CA PHE A 30 2.83 14.14 6.19
C PHE A 30 1.79 15.26 6.37
N ARG A 31 1.98 16.40 5.70
CA ARG A 31 1.11 17.58 5.83
C ARG A 31 0.59 18.04 4.48
N PRO A 32 -0.76 18.27 4.37
CA PRO A 32 -1.81 18.12 5.40
C PRO A 32 -2.16 16.64 5.67
N GLY A 33 -2.21 16.24 6.96
CA GLY A 33 -2.37 14.83 7.35
C GLY A 33 -3.65 14.17 6.87
N HIS A 34 -4.77 14.90 6.86
CA HIS A 34 -6.04 14.39 6.35
C HIS A 34 -5.99 14.00 4.86
N LEU A 35 -5.25 14.75 4.03
CA LEU A 35 -5.09 14.43 2.62
C LEU A 35 -4.31 13.11 2.46
N PHE A 36 -3.14 13.03 3.09
CA PHE A 36 -2.31 11.82 3.01
C PHE A 36 -2.99 10.60 3.62
N ALA A 37 -3.73 10.78 4.72
CA ALA A 37 -4.53 9.72 5.32
C ALA A 37 -5.61 9.20 4.38
N ARG A 38 -6.34 10.09 3.66
CA ARG A 38 -7.33 9.68 2.65
C ARG A 38 -6.68 8.92 1.50
N VAL A 39 -5.60 9.45 0.93
CA VAL A 39 -4.88 8.82 -0.17
C VAL A 39 -4.40 7.42 0.24
N ALA A 40 -3.73 7.29 1.38
CA ALA A 40 -3.25 6.01 1.87
C ALA A 40 -4.40 5.02 2.10
N SER A 41 -5.48 5.45 2.78
CA SER A 41 -6.63 4.60 3.09
C SER A 41 -7.32 4.09 1.82
N ILE A 42 -7.57 4.98 0.86
CA ILE A 42 -8.20 4.61 -0.41
C ILE A 42 -7.29 3.67 -1.21
N THR A 43 -5.99 3.96 -1.27
CA THR A 43 -5.02 3.11 -1.96
C THR A 43 -4.97 1.71 -1.33
N GLU A 44 -5.00 1.59 0.00
CA GLU A 44 -5.06 0.30 0.69
C GLU A 44 -6.35 -0.47 0.42
N ILE A 45 -7.50 0.22 0.40
CA ILE A 45 -8.79 -0.42 0.08
C ILE A 45 -8.78 -0.92 -1.36
N VAL A 46 -8.44 -0.05 -2.30
CA VAL A 46 -8.44 -0.37 -3.73
C VAL A 46 -7.45 -1.48 -4.04
N SER A 47 -6.19 -1.35 -3.58
CA SER A 47 -5.18 -2.40 -3.81
C SER A 47 -5.59 -3.74 -3.22
N GLY A 48 -6.13 -3.72 -2.00
CA GLY A 48 -6.59 -4.94 -1.32
C GLY A 48 -7.75 -5.62 -2.05
N LEU A 49 -8.70 -4.85 -2.57
CA LEU A 49 -9.82 -5.38 -3.36
C LEU A 49 -9.36 -5.90 -4.72
N LEU A 50 -8.50 -5.16 -5.43
CA LEU A 50 -7.97 -5.60 -6.72
C LEU A 50 -7.20 -6.92 -6.59
N VAL A 51 -6.37 -7.04 -5.55
CA VAL A 51 -5.63 -8.28 -5.28
C VAL A 51 -6.56 -9.42 -4.88
N ALA A 52 -7.55 -9.18 -4.02
CA ALA A 52 -8.47 -10.22 -3.58
C ALA A 52 -9.36 -10.77 -4.70
N LEU A 53 -9.74 -9.90 -5.65
CA LEU A 53 -10.55 -10.26 -6.81
C LEU A 53 -9.70 -10.76 -7.99
N GLY A 54 -8.39 -10.55 -7.96
CA GLY A 54 -7.52 -10.83 -9.10
C GLY A 54 -7.90 -10.00 -10.30
N LEU A 55 -8.00 -8.68 -10.12
CA LEU A 55 -8.49 -7.73 -11.12
C LEU A 55 -7.45 -6.68 -11.49
N LEU A 56 -7.40 -6.29 -12.76
CA LEU A 56 -6.49 -5.32 -13.38
C LEU A 56 -4.99 -5.69 -13.29
N GLY A 57 -4.67 -6.98 -13.32
CA GLY A 57 -3.29 -7.46 -13.42
C GLY A 57 -2.37 -6.88 -12.34
N PRO A 58 -1.22 -6.30 -12.73
CA PRO A 58 -0.22 -5.82 -11.76
C PRO A 58 -0.58 -4.51 -11.07
N VAL A 59 -1.73 -3.87 -11.36
CA VAL A 59 -2.11 -2.57 -10.79
C VAL A 59 -2.32 -2.66 -9.28
N GLY A 60 -3.13 -3.64 -8.80
CA GLY A 60 -3.35 -3.84 -7.37
C GLY A 60 -2.05 -4.09 -6.60
N PRO A 61 -1.21 -5.03 -7.05
CA PRO A 61 0.13 -5.26 -6.50
C PRO A 61 1.02 -4.01 -6.47
N ALA A 62 1.06 -3.22 -7.54
CA ALA A 62 1.87 -2.00 -7.59
C ALA A 62 1.42 -0.95 -6.57
N LEU A 63 0.12 -0.74 -6.42
CA LEU A 63 -0.45 0.12 -5.39
C LEU A 63 -0.13 -0.39 -3.98
N MET A 64 -0.22 -1.70 -3.74
CA MET A 64 0.14 -2.33 -2.48
C MET A 64 1.62 -2.10 -2.14
N LEU A 65 2.52 -2.31 -3.10
CA LEU A 65 3.95 -2.08 -2.93
C LEU A 65 4.25 -0.62 -2.58
N SER A 66 3.61 0.33 -3.27
CA SER A 66 3.75 1.77 -3.00
C SER A 66 3.44 2.12 -1.55
N VAL A 67 2.30 1.65 -1.02
CA VAL A 67 1.91 1.91 0.37
C VAL A 67 2.85 1.22 1.35
N MET A 68 3.32 0.01 1.04
CA MET A 68 4.24 -0.73 1.92
C MET A 68 5.61 -0.07 2.00
N ILE A 69 6.12 0.54 0.93
CA ILE A 69 7.35 1.33 0.96
C ILE A 69 7.19 2.52 1.93
N VAL A 70 6.10 3.26 1.81
CA VAL A 70 5.83 4.40 2.69
C VAL A 70 5.70 3.95 4.15
N ALA A 71 4.93 2.89 4.42
CA ALA A 71 4.72 2.36 5.76
C ALA A 71 6.03 1.84 6.38
N ALA A 72 6.81 1.06 5.63
CA ALA A 72 8.09 0.54 6.09
C ALA A 72 9.02 1.66 6.53
N VAL A 73 9.20 2.68 5.69
CA VAL A 73 10.19 3.74 5.95
C VAL A 73 9.71 4.75 7.00
N SER A 74 8.43 5.20 6.91
CA SER A 74 7.96 6.30 7.75
C SER A 74 7.47 5.87 9.13
N VAL A 75 7.03 4.61 9.29
CA VAL A 75 6.43 4.13 10.54
C VAL A 75 7.29 3.06 11.21
N HIS A 76 7.70 2.04 10.44
CA HIS A 76 8.19 0.79 11.01
C HIS A 76 9.71 0.67 11.10
N TRP A 77 10.47 1.40 10.27
CA TRP A 77 11.93 1.25 10.13
C TRP A 77 12.69 1.34 11.45
N LYS A 78 12.32 2.30 12.30
CA LYS A 78 13.01 2.54 13.59
C LYS A 78 12.74 1.42 14.63
N ASN A 79 11.72 0.59 14.40
CA ASN A 79 11.29 -0.44 15.35
C ASN A 79 11.93 -1.81 15.03
N GLY A 80 12.85 -1.87 14.07
CA GLY A 80 13.54 -3.10 13.68
C GLY A 80 12.72 -3.99 12.75
N LEU A 81 13.03 -5.28 12.75
CA LEU A 81 12.44 -6.24 11.80
C LEU A 81 11.07 -6.75 12.25
N PHE A 82 10.94 -7.25 13.47
CA PHE A 82 9.82 -8.08 13.90
C PHE A 82 8.53 -7.31 14.15
N ALA A 83 7.40 -7.93 13.74
CA ALA A 83 6.05 -7.38 13.93
C ALA A 83 5.69 -7.14 15.40
N MET A 84 6.20 -7.97 16.32
CA MET A 84 6.00 -7.83 17.76
C MET A 84 6.52 -6.49 18.31
N SER A 85 7.57 -5.95 17.70
CA SER A 85 8.11 -4.62 18.02
C SER A 85 7.55 -3.51 17.11
N ASN A 86 6.48 -3.78 16.37
CA ASN A 86 5.94 -2.89 15.34
C ASN A 86 6.96 -2.60 14.20
N GLY A 87 7.83 -3.57 13.90
CA GLY A 87 8.85 -3.49 12.87
C GLY A 87 8.33 -3.68 11.45
N ILE A 88 9.27 -3.76 10.50
CA ILE A 88 8.97 -3.75 9.05
C ILE A 88 8.46 -5.10 8.50
N GLU A 89 8.41 -6.16 9.29
CA GLU A 89 8.09 -7.53 8.87
C GLU A 89 6.80 -7.61 8.02
N VAL A 90 5.72 -7.00 8.50
CA VAL A 90 4.43 -7.01 7.81
C VAL A 90 4.50 -6.25 6.48
N ALA A 91 5.18 -5.12 6.46
CA ALA A 91 5.36 -4.34 5.24
C ALA A 91 6.23 -5.09 4.21
N LEU A 92 7.28 -5.77 4.66
CA LEU A 92 8.11 -6.64 3.81
C LEU A 92 7.31 -7.82 3.26
N PHE A 93 6.50 -8.48 4.09
CA PHE A 93 5.66 -9.58 3.66
C PHE A 93 4.69 -9.16 2.56
N TYR A 94 3.91 -8.09 2.78
CA TYR A 94 2.99 -7.58 1.76
C TYR A 94 3.70 -7.09 0.51
N GLY A 95 4.87 -6.43 0.65
CA GLY A 95 5.67 -5.98 -0.48
C GLY A 95 6.19 -7.14 -1.33
N THR A 96 6.69 -8.19 -0.69
CA THR A 96 7.18 -9.41 -1.39
C THR A 96 6.02 -10.13 -2.10
N VAL A 97 4.88 -10.28 -1.44
CA VAL A 97 3.68 -10.88 -2.06
C VAL A 97 3.21 -10.03 -3.24
N ALA A 98 3.22 -8.70 -3.13
CA ALA A 98 2.86 -7.80 -4.22
C ALA A 98 3.78 -7.99 -5.44
N ILE A 99 5.10 -8.06 -5.24
CA ILE A 99 6.05 -8.32 -6.33
C ILE A 99 5.77 -9.70 -6.97
N GLY A 100 5.60 -10.73 -6.16
CA GLY A 100 5.27 -12.07 -6.63
C GLY A 100 4.02 -12.08 -7.51
N LEU A 101 2.90 -11.51 -7.02
CA LEU A 101 1.64 -11.44 -7.75
C LEU A 101 1.72 -10.60 -9.03
N ALA A 102 2.50 -9.50 -9.03
CA ALA A 102 2.71 -8.71 -10.23
C ALA A 102 3.42 -9.50 -11.34
N LEU A 103 4.37 -10.36 -10.97
CA LEU A 103 5.18 -11.15 -11.90
C LEU A 103 4.50 -12.44 -12.35
N THR A 104 3.76 -13.12 -11.45
CA THR A 104 3.11 -14.41 -11.74
C THR A 104 1.66 -14.31 -12.17
N GLY A 105 1.01 -13.18 -11.88
CA GLY A 105 -0.42 -13.00 -12.06
C GLY A 105 -1.27 -13.71 -11.01
N PHE A 106 -2.60 -13.63 -11.18
CA PHE A 106 -3.59 -14.14 -10.22
C PHE A 106 -4.13 -15.54 -10.54
N GLY A 107 -3.69 -16.12 -11.68
CA GLY A 107 -4.11 -17.46 -12.07
C GLY A 107 -5.53 -17.53 -12.65
N ARG A 108 -5.98 -18.76 -12.92
CA ARG A 108 -7.21 -19.05 -13.68
C ARG A 108 -8.53 -18.73 -12.98
N TYR A 109 -8.51 -18.53 -11.67
CA TYR A 109 -9.72 -18.24 -10.87
C TYR A 109 -9.91 -16.75 -10.59
N SER A 110 -9.08 -15.89 -11.20
CA SER A 110 -9.18 -14.46 -11.08
C SER A 110 -10.29 -13.85 -11.94
N LEU A 111 -10.76 -12.66 -11.59
CA LEU A 111 -11.71 -11.92 -12.45
C LEU A 111 -11.06 -11.55 -13.78
N ASP A 112 -9.77 -11.29 -13.83
CA ASP A 112 -9.06 -11.03 -15.08
C ASP A 112 -9.13 -12.23 -16.04
N ALA A 113 -8.99 -13.45 -15.52
CA ALA A 113 -9.13 -14.66 -16.32
C ALA A 113 -10.57 -14.83 -16.84
N LEU A 114 -11.56 -14.56 -16.00
CA LEU A 114 -12.98 -14.62 -16.37
C LEU A 114 -13.33 -13.58 -17.45
N LEU A 115 -12.73 -12.38 -17.37
CA LEU A 115 -12.96 -11.27 -18.29
C LEU A 115 -12.04 -11.32 -19.53
N GLY A 116 -11.15 -12.29 -19.63
CA GLY A 116 -10.23 -12.44 -20.76
C GLY A 116 -9.14 -11.38 -20.83
N LEU A 117 -8.77 -10.75 -19.71
CA LEU A 117 -7.78 -9.67 -19.63
C LEU A 117 -6.33 -10.17 -19.62
N HIS A 118 -6.03 -11.20 -20.40
CA HIS A 118 -4.71 -11.85 -20.43
C HIS A 118 -3.58 -10.92 -20.88
N SER A 119 -3.86 -9.88 -21.67
CA SER A 119 -2.88 -8.90 -22.13
C SER A 119 -2.22 -8.11 -20.99
N LEU A 120 -2.86 -8.00 -19.83
CA LEU A 120 -2.32 -7.33 -18.65
C LEU A 120 -1.19 -8.11 -17.96
N TYR A 121 -0.99 -9.37 -18.31
CA TYR A 121 -0.01 -10.26 -17.69
C TYR A 121 1.31 -10.37 -18.46
N SER A 122 1.63 -9.40 -19.32
CA SER A 122 2.94 -9.37 -19.95
C SER A 122 4.03 -8.95 -18.94
N PRO A 123 5.26 -9.50 -19.04
CA PRO A 123 6.37 -9.08 -18.18
C PRO A 123 6.62 -7.58 -18.22
N THR A 124 6.47 -6.95 -19.38
CA THR A 124 6.63 -5.51 -19.56
C THR A 124 5.66 -4.73 -18.67
N TRP A 125 4.38 -5.08 -18.65
CA TRP A 125 3.40 -4.42 -17.81
C TRP A 125 3.66 -4.64 -16.33
N ALA A 126 4.11 -5.83 -15.93
CA ALA A 126 4.49 -6.11 -14.55
C ALA A 126 5.63 -5.19 -14.09
N PHE A 127 6.71 -5.08 -14.88
CA PHE A 127 7.84 -4.21 -14.55
C PHE A 127 7.47 -2.73 -14.55
N VAL A 128 6.70 -2.27 -15.53
CA VAL A 128 6.22 -0.88 -15.58
C VAL A 128 5.36 -0.54 -14.36
N ALA A 129 4.39 -1.40 -14.03
CA ALA A 129 3.54 -1.18 -12.86
C ALA A 129 4.33 -1.16 -11.56
N LEU A 130 5.26 -2.12 -11.35
CA LEU A 130 6.12 -2.15 -10.18
C LEU A 130 7.02 -0.90 -10.10
N ALA A 131 7.59 -0.47 -11.22
CA ALA A 131 8.39 0.76 -11.26
C ALA A 131 7.56 1.99 -10.87
N ILE A 132 6.32 2.12 -11.38
CA ILE A 132 5.39 3.19 -11.00
C ILE A 132 5.05 3.10 -9.50
N GLY A 133 4.79 1.89 -8.98
CA GLY A 133 4.53 1.67 -7.57
C GLY A 133 5.70 2.09 -6.67
N ILE A 134 6.92 1.72 -7.04
CA ILE A 134 8.14 2.10 -6.32
C ILE A 134 8.33 3.63 -6.37
N LEU A 135 8.26 4.22 -7.56
CA LEU A 135 8.40 5.68 -7.74
C LEU A 135 7.32 6.45 -6.98
N GLY A 136 6.07 5.96 -6.98
CA GLY A 136 4.98 6.53 -6.22
C GLY A 136 5.21 6.47 -4.71
N GLY A 137 5.68 5.32 -4.19
CA GLY A 137 6.02 5.15 -2.78
C GLY A 137 7.18 6.06 -2.35
N VAL A 138 8.27 6.03 -3.11
CA VAL A 138 9.45 6.88 -2.86
C VAL A 138 9.09 8.37 -2.99
N GLY A 139 8.34 8.75 -4.02
CA GLY A 139 7.87 10.12 -4.22
C GLY A 139 7.05 10.65 -3.03
N ASN A 140 6.18 9.80 -2.46
CA ASN A 140 5.46 10.16 -1.24
C ASN A 140 6.38 10.42 -0.03
N LEU A 141 7.49 9.68 0.09
CA LEU A 141 8.46 9.92 1.17
C LEU A 141 9.13 11.30 1.06
N PHE A 142 9.39 11.79 -0.16
CA PHE A 142 9.91 13.16 -0.37
C PHE A 142 8.88 14.26 -0.04
N ALA A 143 7.60 13.95 -0.06
CA ALA A 143 6.55 14.89 0.38
C ALA A 143 6.49 15.04 1.93
N ARG A 144 7.18 14.16 2.67
CA ARG A 144 7.27 14.20 4.12
C ARG A 144 8.12 15.38 4.58
N ARG A 145 7.59 16.18 5.47
CA ARG A 145 8.32 17.33 6.07
C ARG A 145 9.04 16.91 7.35
N PRO A 146 10.21 17.49 7.64
CA PRO A 146 10.86 17.27 8.94
C PRO A 146 9.91 17.61 10.08
N VAL A 147 9.81 16.72 11.06
CA VAL A 147 9.12 17.00 12.31
C VAL A 147 10.15 17.63 13.23
N ALA A 148 9.85 18.84 13.75
CA ALA A 148 10.73 19.48 14.73
C ALA A 148 10.94 18.51 15.91
N ALA A 149 12.19 18.29 16.28
CA ALA A 149 12.51 17.57 17.51
C ALA A 149 11.91 18.37 18.69
N ALA A 150 11.02 17.73 19.44
CA ALA A 150 10.49 18.31 20.67
C ALA A 150 11.53 18.23 21.77
#